data_6f93e19814afa4e4c8ef08d807b6cff4
#
_entry.id   6f93e19814afa4e4c8ef08d807b6cff4
#
_cell.length_a   1.000
_cell.length_b   1.000
_cell.length_c   1.000
_cell.angle_alpha   90.00
_cell.angle_beta   90.00
_cell.angle_gamma   90.00
#
_symmetry.space_group_name_H-M   'P 1'
#
loop_
_entity.id
_entity.type
_entity.pdbx_description
1 polymer ?
#
loop_
_entity_poly.entity_id
_entity_poly.type
_entity_poly.pdbx_seq_one_letter_code
_entity_poly.pdbx_strand_id
1 'polypeptide(L)'
;MSKERLYIFDTTLRDGAQTQGVHFSVDEKTKIAHALDNLGVDYIEGGWPGANPSDTEFFQKGLDLKNSKFTAFGMTKRSGRSAENDPGLSAIMNSNTKSVCLVGKSWDFHVDVALGISNEENLENIKETTKHFVKNDKEFMFDAEHFFDGYKSNPKYALECIKAAFDNGAKWIVLCDTNGGTLPHEVTRIVKEVSEHIPGENLGIHAHNDLSLIHI
;
A
#
# COMPACT_ATOMS: atom_id res chain seq x y z
N MET A 1 -23.96 -10.05 18.10
CA MET A 1 -22.79 -9.30 17.62
C MET A 1 -22.55 -9.76 16.17
N SER A 2 -22.69 -8.87 15.20
CA SER A 2 -22.26 -9.17 13.83
C SER A 2 -20.76 -9.48 13.88
N LYS A 3 -20.35 -10.61 13.31
CA LYS A 3 -18.93 -10.92 13.16
C LYS A 3 -18.37 -9.91 12.15
N GLU A 4 -17.45 -9.05 12.56
CA GLU A 4 -16.69 -8.21 11.64
C GLU A 4 -15.84 -9.11 10.75
N ARG A 5 -15.82 -8.81 9.45
CA ARG A 5 -15.01 -9.56 8.49
C ARG A 5 -13.60 -8.98 8.50
N LEU A 6 -12.61 -9.84 8.72
CA LEU A 6 -11.22 -9.53 8.48
C LEU A 6 -10.87 -9.84 7.01
N TYR A 7 -10.15 -8.93 6.36
CA TYR A 7 -9.62 -9.11 5.00
C TYR A 7 -8.14 -9.42 5.07
N ILE A 8 -7.71 -10.39 4.26
CA ILE A 8 -6.31 -10.82 4.17
C ILE A 8 -5.72 -10.30 2.87
N PHE A 9 -4.65 -9.53 2.97
CA PHE A 9 -3.87 -8.99 1.86
C PHE A 9 -2.49 -9.67 1.85
N ASP A 10 -2.20 -10.44 0.81
CA ASP A 10 -0.94 -11.16 0.67
C ASP A 10 0.05 -10.37 -0.20
N THR A 11 1.26 -10.16 0.31
CA THR A 11 2.34 -9.40 -0.36
C THR A 11 3.53 -10.28 -0.76
N THR A 12 3.39 -11.60 -0.77
CA THR A 12 4.48 -12.54 -1.11
C THR A 12 5.16 -12.19 -2.43
N LEU A 13 4.37 -11.84 -3.46
CA LEU A 13 4.87 -11.60 -4.81
C LEU A 13 5.45 -10.19 -5.03
N ARG A 14 5.28 -9.27 -4.07
CA ARG A 14 5.85 -7.93 -4.10
C ARG A 14 6.84 -7.71 -2.96
N ASP A 15 6.38 -7.57 -1.72
CA ASP A 15 7.24 -7.29 -0.58
C ASP A 15 8.11 -8.52 -0.22
N GLY A 16 7.51 -9.70 -0.20
CA GLY A 16 8.23 -10.96 0.00
C GLY A 16 9.32 -11.21 -1.06
N ALA A 17 9.12 -10.74 -2.29
CA ALA A 17 10.11 -10.83 -3.36
C ALA A 17 11.30 -9.87 -3.20
N GLN A 18 11.24 -8.91 -2.27
CA GLN A 18 12.37 -8.02 -1.95
C GLN A 18 13.39 -8.67 -1.01
N THR A 19 13.09 -9.85 -0.49
CA THR A 19 14.01 -10.63 0.34
C THR A 19 15.25 -11.02 -0.44
N GLN A 20 16.43 -10.85 0.15
CA GLN A 20 17.70 -11.19 -0.50
C GLN A 20 17.73 -12.66 -0.95
N GLY A 21 18.07 -12.87 -2.22
CA GLY A 21 18.14 -14.21 -2.84
C GLY A 21 16.80 -14.77 -3.32
N VAL A 22 15.72 -14.02 -3.18
CA VAL A 22 14.38 -14.41 -3.71
C VAL A 22 14.18 -13.74 -5.08
N HIS A 23 13.97 -14.58 -6.10
CA HIS A 23 13.62 -14.14 -7.45
C HIS A 23 12.54 -15.06 -8.00
N PHE A 24 11.40 -14.51 -8.35
CA PHE A 24 10.31 -15.25 -8.98
C PHE A 24 10.24 -14.95 -10.47
N SER A 25 10.27 -15.99 -11.30
CA SER A 25 9.88 -15.92 -12.68
C SER A 25 8.37 -15.62 -12.82
N VAL A 26 7.93 -15.18 -14.00
CA VAL A 26 6.51 -14.94 -14.28
C VAL A 26 5.66 -16.20 -14.06
N ASP A 27 6.19 -17.37 -14.40
CA ASP A 27 5.49 -18.65 -14.20
C ASP A 27 5.39 -19.04 -12.74
N GLU A 28 6.43 -18.79 -11.93
CA GLU A 28 6.39 -19.00 -10.48
C GLU A 28 5.41 -18.04 -9.81
N LYS A 29 5.44 -16.75 -10.17
CA LYS A 29 4.45 -15.76 -9.69
C LYS A 29 3.02 -16.22 -10.03
N THR A 30 2.79 -16.73 -11.23
CA THR A 30 1.48 -17.25 -11.64
C THR A 30 1.04 -18.42 -10.77
N LYS A 31 1.92 -19.39 -10.52
CA LYS A 31 1.60 -20.57 -9.66
C LYS A 31 1.33 -20.16 -8.21
N ILE A 32 2.13 -19.24 -7.66
CA ILE A 32 1.94 -18.74 -6.30
C ILE A 32 0.62 -17.97 -6.20
N ALA A 33 0.30 -17.10 -7.16
CA ALA A 33 -0.96 -16.36 -7.17
C ALA A 33 -2.18 -17.30 -7.18
N HIS A 34 -2.16 -18.37 -7.98
CA HIS A 34 -3.24 -19.37 -7.97
C HIS A 34 -3.31 -20.16 -6.66
N ALA A 35 -2.17 -20.45 -6.02
CA ALA A 35 -2.16 -21.12 -4.72
C ALA A 35 -2.77 -20.22 -3.63
N LEU A 36 -2.46 -18.94 -3.63
CA LEU A 36 -3.03 -17.95 -2.73
C LEU A 36 -4.53 -17.72 -2.98
N ASP A 37 -4.96 -17.68 -4.25
CA ASP A 37 -6.37 -17.62 -4.62
C ASP A 37 -7.16 -18.85 -4.12
N ASN A 38 -6.58 -20.05 -4.25
CA ASN A 38 -7.17 -21.27 -3.72
C ASN A 38 -7.18 -21.32 -2.18
N LEU A 39 -6.22 -20.68 -1.52
CA LEU A 39 -6.21 -20.52 -0.06
C LEU A 39 -7.34 -19.58 0.40
N GLY A 40 -7.79 -18.68 -0.47
CA GLY A 40 -8.91 -17.78 -0.21
C GLY A 40 -8.51 -16.46 0.44
N VAL A 41 -7.29 -15.96 0.21
CA VAL A 41 -6.93 -14.58 0.59
C VAL A 41 -7.76 -13.59 -0.22
N ASP A 42 -8.03 -12.41 0.33
CA ASP A 42 -8.91 -11.44 -0.34
C ASP A 42 -8.19 -10.63 -1.43
N TYR A 43 -6.89 -10.35 -1.22
CA TYR A 43 -6.06 -9.57 -2.13
C TYR A 43 -4.69 -10.23 -2.33
N ILE A 44 -4.18 -10.17 -3.56
CA ILE A 44 -2.83 -10.64 -3.91
C ILE A 44 -2.09 -9.49 -4.59
N GLU A 45 -1.05 -8.99 -3.94
CA GLU A 45 -0.19 -7.94 -4.47
C GLU A 45 0.86 -8.55 -5.40
N GLY A 46 0.71 -8.33 -6.70
CA GLY A 46 1.49 -9.03 -7.72
C GLY A 46 2.88 -8.46 -7.98
N GLY A 47 3.11 -7.20 -7.63
CA GLY A 47 4.35 -6.48 -7.93
C GLY A 47 4.10 -5.04 -8.39
N TRP A 48 5.13 -4.41 -8.94
CA TRP A 48 5.09 -3.03 -9.41
C TRP A 48 5.20 -2.95 -10.94
N PRO A 49 4.07 -2.82 -11.67
CA PRO A 49 4.08 -2.67 -13.13
C PRO A 49 4.89 -1.44 -13.53
N GLY A 50 5.77 -1.60 -14.51
CA GLY A 50 6.66 -0.54 -14.99
C GLY A 50 7.95 -0.34 -14.19
N ALA A 51 8.11 -0.96 -13.02
CA ALA A 51 9.36 -0.88 -12.27
C ALA A 51 10.43 -1.83 -12.80
N ASN A 52 10.03 -3.02 -13.27
CA ASN A 52 10.93 -4.00 -13.87
C ASN A 52 10.20 -4.81 -14.96
N PRO A 53 10.95 -5.48 -15.87
CA PRO A 53 10.36 -6.25 -16.97
C PRO A 53 9.49 -7.42 -16.49
N SER A 54 9.91 -8.15 -15.46
CA SER A 54 9.22 -9.33 -14.95
C SER A 54 7.83 -8.98 -14.40
N ASP A 55 7.75 -7.91 -13.59
CA ASP A 55 6.45 -7.47 -13.07
C ASP A 55 5.56 -6.95 -14.20
N THR A 56 6.13 -6.20 -15.15
CA THR A 56 5.38 -5.70 -16.30
C THR A 56 4.79 -6.85 -17.12
N GLU A 57 5.57 -7.88 -17.43
CA GLU A 57 5.13 -9.08 -18.15
C GLU A 57 4.06 -9.84 -17.35
N PHE A 58 4.23 -9.99 -16.03
CA PHE A 58 3.28 -10.68 -15.17
C PHE A 58 1.89 -10.03 -15.21
N PHE A 59 1.83 -8.70 -15.12
CA PHE A 59 0.57 -7.97 -15.26
C PHE A 59 -0.03 -8.02 -16.67
N GLN A 60 0.80 -8.02 -17.71
CA GLN A 60 0.34 -8.15 -19.11
C GLN A 60 -0.27 -9.53 -19.41
N LYS A 61 0.29 -10.59 -18.82
CA LYS A 61 -0.22 -11.95 -18.95
C LYS A 61 -1.64 -12.06 -18.39
N GLY A 62 -1.95 -11.29 -17.36
CA GLY A 62 -3.22 -11.35 -16.66
C GLY A 62 -3.39 -12.63 -15.85
N LEU A 63 -4.29 -12.61 -14.89
CA LEU A 63 -4.63 -13.73 -14.03
C LEU A 63 -6.13 -13.91 -13.97
N ASP A 64 -6.60 -15.16 -14.11
CA ASP A 64 -7.98 -15.54 -13.82
C ASP A 64 -8.05 -16.09 -12.40
N LEU A 65 -8.36 -15.19 -11.44
CA LEU A 65 -8.53 -15.50 -10.02
C LEU A 65 -10.02 -15.55 -9.68
N LYS A 66 -10.42 -16.50 -8.85
CA LYS A 66 -11.82 -16.77 -8.50
C LYS A 66 -12.24 -16.11 -7.20
N ASN A 67 -11.32 -16.05 -6.24
CA ASN A 67 -11.59 -15.62 -4.86
C ASN A 67 -10.91 -14.31 -4.51
N SER A 68 -9.71 -14.08 -5.04
CA SER A 68 -8.83 -12.98 -4.69
C SER A 68 -8.91 -11.83 -5.71
N LYS A 69 -8.69 -10.60 -5.24
CA LYS A 69 -8.46 -9.46 -6.12
C LYS A 69 -6.98 -9.30 -6.41
N PHE A 70 -6.63 -9.34 -7.69
CA PHE A 70 -5.26 -9.04 -8.12
C PHE A 70 -4.99 -7.55 -8.01
N THR A 71 -3.92 -7.18 -7.30
CA THR A 71 -3.61 -5.80 -6.92
C THR A 71 -2.24 -5.40 -7.46
N ALA A 72 -2.17 -4.23 -8.11
CA ALA A 72 -0.92 -3.63 -8.54
C ALA A 72 -0.40 -2.68 -7.45
N PHE A 73 0.90 -2.76 -7.19
CA PHE A 73 1.60 -1.86 -6.28
C PHE A 73 2.25 -0.71 -7.04
N GLY A 74 2.47 0.39 -6.35
CA GLY A 74 3.25 1.51 -6.82
C GLY A 74 3.40 2.60 -5.78
N MET A 75 3.75 3.80 -6.24
CA MET A 75 3.99 4.97 -5.40
C MET A 75 3.08 6.11 -5.86
N THR A 76 2.77 7.04 -4.95
CA THR A 76 2.11 8.31 -5.30
C THR A 76 2.88 9.05 -6.39
N LYS A 77 2.18 9.92 -7.14
CA LYS A 77 2.78 10.67 -8.25
C LYS A 77 4.05 11.41 -7.85
N ARG A 78 4.95 11.59 -8.80
CA ARG A 78 6.15 12.40 -8.61
C ARG A 78 5.79 13.89 -8.59
N SER A 79 6.51 14.64 -7.76
CA SER A 79 6.43 16.08 -7.73
C SER A 79 6.70 16.72 -9.09
N GLY A 80 6.04 17.82 -9.36
CA GLY A 80 6.16 18.54 -10.63
C GLY A 80 5.42 17.89 -11.81
N ARG A 81 4.63 16.80 -11.58
CA ARG A 81 3.80 16.17 -12.62
C ARG A 81 2.34 16.11 -12.18
N SER A 82 1.41 16.13 -13.12
CA SER A 82 0.04 15.72 -12.83
C SER A 82 -0.08 14.20 -12.78
N ALA A 83 -1.10 13.68 -12.09
CA ALA A 83 -1.33 12.23 -12.00
C ALA A 83 -1.53 11.56 -13.38
N GLU A 84 -2.18 12.28 -14.33
CA GLU A 84 -2.38 11.79 -15.71
C GLU A 84 -1.07 11.67 -16.51
N ASN A 85 -0.07 12.49 -16.19
CA ASN A 85 1.20 12.57 -16.93
C ASN A 85 2.37 11.88 -16.19
N ASP A 86 2.09 11.15 -15.11
CA ASP A 86 3.10 10.37 -14.42
C ASP A 86 3.25 8.98 -15.05
N PRO A 87 4.44 8.63 -15.60
CA PRO A 87 4.64 7.35 -16.27
C PRO A 87 4.47 6.15 -15.33
N GLY A 88 4.81 6.30 -14.04
CA GLY A 88 4.63 5.25 -13.03
C GLY A 88 3.16 4.97 -12.80
N LEU A 89 2.36 6.03 -12.60
CA LEU A 89 0.91 5.89 -12.44
C LEU A 89 0.24 5.38 -13.71
N SER A 90 0.70 5.79 -14.90
CA SER A 90 0.20 5.27 -16.18
C SER A 90 0.45 3.76 -16.33
N ALA A 91 1.61 3.26 -15.93
CA ALA A 91 1.92 1.83 -15.96
C ALA A 91 0.99 1.04 -15.02
N ILE A 92 0.71 1.55 -13.82
CA ILE A 92 -0.21 0.95 -12.86
C ILE A 92 -1.66 1.01 -13.38
N MET A 93 -2.08 2.14 -13.95
CA MET A 93 -3.41 2.31 -14.54
C MET A 93 -3.68 1.27 -15.63
N ASN A 94 -2.66 0.96 -16.43
CA ASN A 94 -2.72 0.02 -17.54
C ASN A 94 -2.46 -1.44 -17.16
N SER A 95 -2.33 -1.75 -15.88
CA SER A 95 -2.01 -3.11 -15.39
C SER A 95 -3.15 -4.12 -15.46
N ASN A 96 -4.32 -3.74 -15.99
CA ASN A 96 -5.54 -4.57 -16.07
C ASN A 96 -6.07 -5.04 -14.69
N THR A 97 -5.63 -4.45 -13.59
CA THR A 97 -6.17 -4.73 -12.25
C THR A 97 -7.31 -3.78 -11.91
N LYS A 98 -8.26 -4.26 -11.10
CA LYS A 98 -9.31 -3.41 -10.52
C LYS A 98 -8.90 -2.80 -9.19
N SER A 99 -7.90 -3.37 -8.53
CA SER A 99 -7.38 -2.95 -7.24
C SER A 99 -5.94 -2.47 -7.37
N VAL A 100 -5.61 -1.40 -6.68
CA VAL A 100 -4.26 -0.83 -6.61
C VAL A 100 -3.92 -0.45 -5.17
N CYS A 101 -2.67 -0.68 -4.77
CA CYS A 101 -2.13 -0.30 -3.48
C CYS A 101 -0.93 0.62 -3.70
N LEU A 102 -1.06 1.90 -3.33
CA LEU A 102 0.00 2.86 -3.57
C LEU A 102 0.60 3.39 -2.27
N VAL A 103 1.92 3.29 -2.18
CA VAL A 103 2.67 3.80 -1.05
C VAL A 103 2.87 5.32 -1.16
N GLY A 104 2.70 6.01 -0.04
CA GLY A 104 3.06 7.42 0.10
C GLY A 104 3.70 7.69 1.45
N LYS A 105 4.62 8.68 1.47
CA LYS A 105 5.30 9.05 2.71
C LYS A 105 4.33 9.66 3.70
N SER A 106 4.32 9.17 4.93
CA SER A 106 3.51 9.68 6.04
C SER A 106 4.33 10.13 7.24
N TRP A 107 5.65 10.16 7.09
CA TRP A 107 6.60 10.71 8.04
C TRP A 107 7.30 11.93 7.43
N ASP A 108 7.13 13.11 8.03
CA ASP A 108 7.68 14.39 7.55
C ASP A 108 9.21 14.36 7.35
N PHE A 109 9.94 13.65 8.21
CA PHE A 109 11.37 13.42 8.01
C PHE A 109 11.67 12.76 6.65
N HIS A 110 10.89 11.75 6.25
CA HIS A 110 11.09 11.10 4.95
C HIS A 110 10.59 11.93 3.76
N VAL A 111 9.63 12.82 3.97
CA VAL A 111 9.22 13.78 2.94
C VAL A 111 10.36 14.73 2.61
N ASP A 112 11.05 15.24 3.62
CA ASP A 112 12.21 16.10 3.44
C ASP A 112 13.42 15.34 2.86
N VAL A 113 13.91 14.29 3.55
CA VAL A 113 15.19 13.65 3.19
C VAL A 113 15.12 12.73 1.97
N ALA A 114 13.97 12.10 1.71
CA ALA A 114 13.84 11.14 0.60
C ALA A 114 13.15 11.73 -0.63
N LEU A 115 12.19 12.65 -0.46
CA LEU A 115 11.49 13.27 -1.57
C LEU A 115 12.03 14.69 -1.88
N GLY A 116 12.57 15.40 -0.90
CA GLY A 116 13.08 16.78 -1.05
C GLY A 116 11.97 17.79 -1.39
N ILE A 117 10.77 17.59 -0.85
CA ILE A 117 9.60 18.43 -1.11
C ILE A 117 8.98 18.91 0.21
N SER A 118 8.06 19.86 0.14
CA SER A 118 7.31 20.29 1.32
C SER A 118 6.25 19.27 1.73
N ASN A 119 5.81 19.35 2.98
CA ASN A 119 4.73 18.55 3.51
C ASN A 119 3.42 18.80 2.75
N GLU A 120 3.14 20.06 2.40
CA GLU A 120 1.95 20.46 1.65
C GLU A 120 1.95 19.84 0.25
N GLU A 121 3.10 19.84 -0.42
CA GLU A 121 3.24 19.20 -1.73
C GLU A 121 3.04 17.69 -1.66
N ASN A 122 3.56 17.03 -0.63
CA ASN A 122 3.31 15.60 -0.42
C ASN A 122 1.82 15.30 -0.18
N LEU A 123 1.14 16.11 0.63
CA LEU A 123 -0.31 15.98 0.84
C LEU A 123 -1.09 16.11 -0.48
N GLU A 124 -0.70 17.08 -1.33
CA GLU A 124 -1.35 17.25 -2.63
C GLU A 124 -1.05 16.08 -3.57
N ASN A 125 0.17 15.53 -3.56
CA ASN A 125 0.53 14.34 -4.32
C ASN A 125 -0.33 13.14 -3.92
N ILE A 126 -0.58 12.94 -2.62
CA ILE A 126 -1.48 11.89 -2.12
C ILE A 126 -2.91 12.10 -2.63
N LYS A 127 -3.46 13.31 -2.48
CA LYS A 127 -4.83 13.66 -2.92
C LYS A 127 -5.03 13.45 -4.41
N GLU A 128 -4.15 14.03 -5.23
CA GLU A 128 -4.26 13.93 -6.69
C GLU A 128 -4.14 12.49 -7.17
N THR A 129 -3.21 11.72 -6.59
CA THR A 129 -3.04 10.31 -6.91
C THR A 129 -4.30 9.52 -6.58
N THR A 130 -4.83 9.68 -5.37
CA THR A 130 -6.04 8.99 -4.95
C THR A 130 -7.22 9.32 -5.86
N LYS A 131 -7.48 10.61 -6.10
CA LYS A 131 -8.54 11.06 -7.00
C LYS A 131 -8.41 10.47 -8.41
N HIS A 132 -7.19 10.42 -8.93
CA HIS A 132 -6.93 9.91 -10.27
C HIS A 132 -7.36 8.45 -10.40
N PHE A 133 -6.99 7.58 -9.46
CA PHE A 133 -7.36 6.17 -9.51
C PHE A 133 -8.84 5.93 -9.22
N VAL A 134 -9.39 6.60 -8.20
CA VAL A 134 -10.81 6.48 -7.83
C VAL A 134 -11.72 6.95 -8.98
N LYS A 135 -11.40 8.05 -9.64
CA LYS A 135 -12.14 8.56 -10.81
C LYS A 135 -12.13 7.58 -11.99
N ASN A 136 -11.13 6.72 -12.08
CA ASN A 136 -11.00 5.69 -13.12
C ASN A 136 -11.44 4.30 -12.61
N ASP A 137 -12.37 4.25 -11.65
CA ASP A 137 -13.01 3.04 -11.12
C ASP A 137 -12.04 1.99 -10.55
N LYS A 138 -10.86 2.43 -10.06
CA LYS A 138 -9.94 1.56 -9.33
C LYS A 138 -10.29 1.56 -7.84
N GLU A 139 -10.32 0.37 -7.23
CA GLU A 139 -10.32 0.24 -5.79
C GLU A 139 -8.94 0.64 -5.26
N PHE A 140 -8.87 1.78 -4.60
CA PHE A 140 -7.61 2.38 -4.17
C PHE A 140 -7.32 2.09 -2.70
N MET A 141 -6.11 1.61 -2.44
CA MET A 141 -5.53 1.44 -1.11
C MET A 141 -4.35 2.38 -0.96
N PHE A 142 -4.23 2.98 0.20
CA PHE A 142 -3.13 3.86 0.55
C PHE A 142 -2.27 3.24 1.63
N ASP A 143 -1.04 2.82 1.27
CA ASP A 143 -0.01 2.41 2.21
C ASP A 143 0.67 3.65 2.78
N ALA A 144 0.35 3.97 4.03
CA ALA A 144 0.98 5.08 4.76
C ALA A 144 2.35 4.64 5.28
N GLU A 145 3.39 4.81 4.46
CA GLU A 145 4.74 4.33 4.73
C GLU A 145 5.35 5.01 5.97
N HIS A 146 5.96 4.22 6.85
CA HIS A 146 6.49 4.68 8.15
C HIS A 146 5.47 5.41 9.02
N PHE A 147 4.20 5.00 8.94
CA PHE A 147 3.13 5.69 9.64
C PHE A 147 3.37 5.78 11.14
N PHE A 148 3.75 4.67 11.78
CA PHE A 148 3.95 4.65 13.22
C PHE A 148 5.12 5.52 13.66
N ASP A 149 6.22 5.58 12.90
CA ASP A 149 7.33 6.49 13.18
C ASP A 149 6.92 7.94 12.98
N GLY A 150 6.26 8.23 11.88
CA GLY A 150 5.71 9.54 11.57
C GLY A 150 4.72 10.01 12.63
N TYR A 151 3.83 9.13 13.07
CA TYR A 151 2.85 9.44 14.11
C TYR A 151 3.51 9.74 15.47
N LYS A 152 4.54 8.98 15.85
CA LYS A 152 5.30 9.23 17.08
C LYS A 152 6.06 10.57 17.03
N SER A 153 6.52 10.97 15.85
CA SER A 153 7.27 12.21 15.62
C SER A 153 6.35 13.42 15.46
N ASN A 154 5.36 13.33 14.57
CA ASN A 154 4.43 14.39 14.20
C ASN A 154 3.03 13.83 13.94
N PRO A 155 2.23 13.56 15.02
CA PRO A 155 0.90 12.94 14.87
C PRO A 155 -0.02 13.70 13.94
N LYS A 156 0.03 15.04 13.98
CA LYS A 156 -0.81 15.89 13.14
C LYS A 156 -0.57 15.63 11.66
N TYR A 157 0.69 15.64 11.23
CA TYR A 157 1.04 15.43 9.83
C TYR A 157 0.73 14.00 9.36
N ALA A 158 1.05 12.99 10.16
CA ALA A 158 0.72 11.61 9.83
C ALA A 158 -0.79 11.41 9.64
N LEU A 159 -1.63 12.02 10.49
CA LEU A 159 -3.09 12.03 10.33
C LEU A 159 -3.52 12.78 9.07
N GLU A 160 -2.91 13.92 8.74
CA GLU A 160 -3.20 14.67 7.52
C GLU A 160 -2.92 13.83 6.26
N CYS A 161 -1.85 13.02 6.25
CA CYS A 161 -1.53 12.13 5.13
C CYS A 161 -2.62 11.06 4.91
N ILE A 162 -3.04 10.36 5.94
CA ILE A 162 -4.06 9.32 5.81
C ILE A 162 -5.44 9.91 5.47
N LYS A 163 -5.78 11.08 6.03
CA LYS A 163 -7.00 11.81 5.67
C LYS A 163 -6.96 12.31 4.24
N ALA A 164 -5.80 12.76 3.74
CA ALA A 164 -5.64 13.16 2.35
C ALA A 164 -6.00 12.04 1.36
N ALA A 165 -5.72 10.79 1.70
CA ALA A 165 -6.17 9.64 0.91
C ALA A 165 -7.64 9.29 1.17
N PHE A 166 -8.06 9.16 2.43
CA PHE A 166 -9.40 8.72 2.81
C PHE A 166 -10.49 9.67 2.30
N ASP A 167 -10.35 10.97 2.54
CA ASP A 167 -11.32 12.00 2.12
C ASP A 167 -11.43 12.12 0.59
N ASN A 168 -10.49 11.53 -0.17
CA ASN A 168 -10.50 11.51 -1.63
C ASN A 168 -10.85 10.13 -2.21
N GLY A 169 -11.39 9.24 -1.38
CA GLY A 169 -12.04 8.01 -1.82
C GLY A 169 -11.20 6.74 -1.72
N ALA A 170 -10.06 6.77 -1.03
CA ALA A 170 -9.35 5.54 -0.72
C ALA A 170 -10.25 4.60 0.08
N LYS A 171 -10.36 3.35 -0.35
CA LYS A 171 -11.16 2.34 0.34
C LYS A 171 -10.47 1.83 1.59
N TRP A 172 -9.18 1.63 1.51
CA TRP A 172 -8.36 1.16 2.61
C TRP A 172 -7.24 2.13 2.90
N ILE A 173 -7.04 2.40 4.18
CA ILE A 173 -5.89 3.12 4.73
C ILE A 173 -5.07 2.12 5.51
N VAL A 174 -3.89 1.82 5.02
CA VAL A 174 -3.00 0.82 5.60
C VAL A 174 -1.90 1.52 6.40
N LEU A 175 -1.88 1.26 7.70
CA LEU A 175 -0.89 1.83 8.62
C LEU A 175 0.34 0.94 8.60
N CYS A 176 1.46 1.45 8.07
CA CYS A 176 2.68 0.66 7.91
C CYS A 176 3.64 0.86 9.09
N ASP A 177 4.01 -0.23 9.76
CA ASP A 177 5.19 -0.28 10.64
C ASP A 177 6.39 -0.75 9.81
N THR A 178 6.86 0.13 8.93
CA THR A 178 7.88 -0.17 7.93
C THR A 178 9.22 -0.53 8.55
N ASN A 179 9.57 0.07 9.70
CA ASN A 179 10.76 -0.29 10.47
C ASN A 179 10.55 -1.51 11.39
N GLY A 180 9.30 -1.98 11.57
CA GLY A 180 8.99 -3.11 12.44
C GLY A 180 9.35 -2.87 13.91
N GLY A 181 9.47 -1.60 14.33
CA GLY A 181 9.97 -1.20 15.64
C GLY A 181 8.90 -0.74 16.63
N THR A 182 7.62 -0.80 16.26
CA THR A 182 6.53 -0.32 17.10
C THR A 182 6.05 -1.41 18.05
N LEU A 183 6.06 -1.14 19.35
CA LEU A 183 5.65 -2.10 20.35
C LEU A 183 4.12 -2.31 20.34
N PRO A 184 3.62 -3.53 20.67
CA PRO A 184 2.18 -3.84 20.59
C PRO A 184 1.25 -2.86 21.33
N HIS A 185 1.66 -2.34 22.46
CA HIS A 185 0.87 -1.36 23.21
C HIS A 185 0.84 0.02 22.54
N GLU A 186 1.90 0.40 21.83
CA GLU A 186 1.95 1.62 21.02
C GLU A 186 1.03 1.48 19.79
N VAL A 187 1.09 0.32 19.11
CA VAL A 187 0.17 0.00 18.00
C VAL A 187 -1.28 0.15 18.48
N THR A 188 -1.63 -0.48 19.62
CA THR A 188 -2.98 -0.42 20.18
C THR A 188 -3.42 1.01 20.44
N ARG A 189 -2.56 1.83 21.05
CA ARG A 189 -2.85 3.23 21.35
C ARG A 189 -3.05 4.05 20.08
N ILE A 190 -2.10 3.95 19.14
CA ILE A 190 -2.12 4.75 17.91
C ILE A 190 -3.32 4.36 17.03
N VAL A 191 -3.60 3.06 16.85
CA VAL A 191 -4.76 2.60 16.07
C VAL A 191 -6.06 3.08 16.68
N LYS A 192 -6.17 3.08 18.02
CA LYS A 192 -7.35 3.62 18.71
C LYS A 192 -7.56 5.11 18.41
N GLU A 193 -6.49 5.91 18.48
CA GLU A 193 -6.54 7.34 18.15
C GLU A 193 -6.89 7.57 16.67
N VAL A 194 -6.30 6.79 15.75
CA VAL A 194 -6.61 6.85 14.31
C VAL A 194 -8.06 6.49 14.03
N SER A 195 -8.62 5.52 14.76
CA SER A 195 -10.03 5.09 14.58
C SER A 195 -11.07 6.15 14.95
N GLU A 196 -10.66 7.23 15.62
CA GLU A 196 -11.50 8.41 15.83
C GLU A 196 -11.65 9.27 14.56
N HIS A 197 -10.77 9.07 13.57
CA HIS A 197 -10.72 9.84 12.32
C HIS A 197 -11.07 9.00 11.09
N ILE A 198 -10.68 7.74 11.06
CA ILE A 198 -10.92 6.80 9.96
C ILE A 198 -11.72 5.62 10.52
N PRO A 199 -12.87 5.26 9.93
CA PRO A 199 -13.64 4.11 10.38
C PRO A 199 -12.82 2.82 10.36
N GLY A 200 -12.93 1.99 11.40
CA GLY A 200 -12.14 0.76 11.54
C GLY A 200 -12.32 -0.21 10.35
N GLU A 201 -13.49 -0.20 9.72
CA GLU A 201 -13.80 -0.98 8.52
C GLU A 201 -13.01 -0.54 7.27
N ASN A 202 -12.33 0.61 7.32
CA ASN A 202 -11.45 1.13 6.27
C ASN A 202 -9.98 1.12 6.67
N LEU A 203 -9.64 0.58 7.86
CA LEU A 203 -8.26 0.49 8.33
C LEU A 203 -7.66 -0.88 8.04
N GLY A 204 -6.41 -0.86 7.62
CA GLY A 204 -5.52 -2.02 7.54
C GLY A 204 -4.23 -1.77 8.29
N ILE A 205 -3.45 -2.82 8.48
CA ILE A 205 -2.12 -2.75 9.06
C ILE A 205 -1.14 -3.59 8.23
N HIS A 206 0.05 -3.05 8.01
CA HIS A 206 1.18 -3.76 7.40
C HIS A 206 2.40 -3.59 8.33
N ALA A 207 2.72 -4.62 9.08
CA ALA A 207 3.80 -4.59 10.06
C ALA A 207 4.92 -5.55 9.70
N HIS A 208 6.16 -5.08 9.79
CA HIS A 208 7.35 -5.91 9.68
C HIS A 208 7.75 -6.51 11.03
N ASN A 209 8.46 -7.64 11.01
CA ASN A 209 8.92 -8.34 12.21
C ASN A 209 10.41 -8.10 12.47
N ASP A 210 10.87 -6.84 12.39
CA ASP A 210 12.28 -6.51 12.48
C ASP A 210 12.82 -6.48 13.93
N LEU A 211 11.93 -6.37 14.91
CA LEU A 211 12.28 -6.58 16.31
C LEU A 211 12.61 -8.04 16.64
N SER A 212 12.25 -8.97 15.74
CA SER A 212 12.47 -10.42 15.92
C SER A 212 12.01 -10.96 17.27
N LEU A 213 10.91 -10.43 17.80
CA LEU A 213 10.40 -10.80 19.13
C LEU A 213 10.11 -12.30 19.25
N ILE A 214 9.76 -12.95 18.14
CA ILE A 214 9.55 -14.40 18.09
C ILE A 214 10.86 -15.17 18.31
N HIS A 215 12.01 -14.60 17.99
CA HIS A 215 13.31 -15.23 18.17
C HIS A 215 13.87 -15.04 19.58
N ILE A 216 13.36 -14.08 20.34
CA ILE A 216 13.74 -13.81 21.73
C ILE A 216 12.99 -14.76 22.66
#